data_7ec1ec4e85c36501c3d4d9de6a8580c4
#
_entry.id   7ec1ec4e85c36501c3d4d9de6a8580c4
#
_cell.length_a   1.000
_cell.length_b   1.000
_cell.length_c   1.000
_cell.angle_alpha   90.00
_cell.angle_beta   90.00
_cell.angle_gamma   90.00
#
_symmetry.space_group_name_H-M   'P 1'
#
loop_
_entity.id
_entity.type
_entity.pdbx_description
1 polymer ?
#
loop_
_entity_poly.entity_id
_entity_poly.type
_entity_poly.pdbx_seq_one_letter_code
_entity_poly.pdbx_strand_id
1 'polypeptide(L)'
;NDFADRMDVVNLSLGSTLGLEEKHEAEAEVFTNLTRLGSVIVSGAGNSNNDNFYHVAAPGVERSVIAVGSAKLDGSVYRMAAHSARGPSSPHSLLKPELIAPGELIQSARMGTGTGGAWFTGTSLAVPHVAGAAALARQAHPGWSATEIKALLLNTANPMQHKNGTPYPESLAGAGFLDVAQAVTTTVTAMAEGTDGLTTLSLGALTLAKSWEETRQIRVTNHGNAEAKFDLSVEETVTEAGFGIELSEMEIALPAKSQKLVPVRFHADPAQFDRTGDPLTPAKLNDRARSWVYEVSGKIVLANDAEKLRVPYHALVRAAATKHTTVSRIALPARNLVSLELSLEGGSAHPKPLVSVFELAGVSPRNNLLADPADIAADVLAFGVASDYPQTGSVAETTLYFGIANAGPWTNPHSFLYDPHLQIDTDFNGWINHELASCSNGGLLKDDLTVSAYADDVFLSILIRVPRDERGIADVGYLNVFPPDEYDTVPFNNSVM
;
A
#
# COMPACT_ATOMS: atom_id res chain seq x y z
N ASN A 1 31.21 18.31 -15.29
CA ASN A 1 30.39 17.09 -15.28
C ASN A 1 30.03 16.77 -16.73
N ASP A 2 30.73 15.82 -17.33
CA ASP A 2 30.42 15.36 -18.66
C ASP A 2 29.13 14.52 -18.61
N PHE A 3 28.01 15.09 -19.06
CA PHE A 3 26.73 14.39 -19.24
C PHE A 3 26.82 13.26 -20.31
N ALA A 4 27.98 13.06 -20.93
CA ALA A 4 28.23 11.98 -21.89
C ALA A 4 28.26 10.59 -21.23
N ASP A 5 28.51 10.50 -19.92
CA ASP A 5 28.68 9.24 -19.19
C ASP A 5 27.48 8.88 -18.30
N ARG A 6 26.28 9.46 -18.53
CA ARG A 6 25.10 9.08 -17.76
C ARG A 6 24.68 7.64 -18.10
N MET A 7 24.19 6.91 -17.08
CA MET A 7 23.59 5.61 -17.29
C MET A 7 22.15 5.78 -17.79
N ASP A 8 21.79 5.16 -18.91
CA ASP A 8 20.41 5.18 -19.41
C ASP A 8 19.46 4.32 -18.57
N VAL A 9 19.95 3.22 -18.00
CA VAL A 9 19.18 2.29 -17.16
C VAL A 9 20.00 1.88 -15.94
N VAL A 10 19.38 1.91 -14.77
CA VAL A 10 19.96 1.44 -13.50
C VAL A 10 19.18 0.25 -13.00
N ASN A 11 19.86 -0.90 -12.79
CA ASN A 11 19.30 -2.11 -12.22
C ASN A 11 19.66 -2.23 -10.74
N LEU A 12 18.67 -2.23 -9.86
CA LEU A 12 18.80 -2.37 -8.42
C LEU A 12 18.17 -3.67 -7.94
N SER A 13 18.88 -4.79 -8.12
CA SER A 13 18.47 -6.10 -7.59
C SER A 13 18.79 -6.25 -6.11
N LEU A 14 18.46 -5.24 -5.34
CA LEU A 14 18.68 -5.13 -3.89
C LEU A 14 17.48 -4.42 -3.26
N GLY A 15 17.39 -4.43 -1.95
CA GLY A 15 16.36 -3.68 -1.23
C GLY A 15 16.27 -4.04 0.24
N SER A 16 15.53 -3.24 0.98
CA SER A 16 15.12 -3.52 2.36
C SER A 16 14.07 -4.62 2.41
N THR A 17 13.79 -5.14 3.61
CA THR A 17 12.69 -6.10 3.80
C THR A 17 11.33 -5.41 3.63
N LEU A 18 11.23 -4.15 4.04
CA LEU A 18 10.07 -3.27 3.93
C LEU A 18 10.55 -1.88 3.53
N GLY A 19 9.80 -1.23 2.65
CA GLY A 19 10.09 0.13 2.22
C GLY A 19 9.02 1.10 2.70
N LEU A 20 9.47 2.25 3.17
CA LEU A 20 8.60 3.42 3.34
C LEU A 20 8.88 4.38 2.19
N GLU A 21 7.83 4.89 1.58
CA GLU A 21 7.93 5.96 0.60
C GLU A 21 8.12 7.28 1.34
N GLU A 22 9.34 7.76 1.41
CA GLU A 22 9.66 8.99 2.14
C GLU A 22 10.09 10.09 1.16
N LYS A 23 9.21 11.06 0.95
CA LYS A 23 9.44 12.20 0.03
C LYS A 23 10.68 13.04 0.33
N HIS A 24 11.20 12.96 1.53
CA HIS A 24 12.28 13.82 2.04
C HIS A 24 13.56 13.04 2.37
N GLU A 25 13.60 11.74 2.14
CA GLU A 25 14.84 11.00 2.26
C GLU A 25 15.80 11.30 1.11
N ALA A 26 17.08 11.36 1.43
CA ALA A 26 18.14 11.61 0.46
C ALA A 26 18.13 10.58 -0.69
N GLU A 27 17.70 9.35 -0.42
CA GLU A 27 17.61 8.27 -1.40
C GLU A 27 16.48 8.54 -2.42
N ALA A 28 15.29 8.90 -1.98
CA ALA A 28 14.15 9.24 -2.85
C ALA A 28 14.47 10.44 -3.75
N GLU A 29 15.16 11.44 -3.19
CA GLU A 29 15.61 12.62 -3.95
C GLU A 29 16.64 12.25 -5.03
N VAL A 30 17.58 11.35 -4.72
CA VAL A 30 18.56 10.84 -5.68
C VAL A 30 17.86 10.14 -6.84
N PHE A 31 16.92 9.25 -6.60
CA PHE A 31 16.20 8.55 -7.68
C PHE A 31 15.35 9.49 -8.52
N THR A 32 14.68 10.44 -7.90
CA THR A 32 13.93 11.49 -8.61
C THR A 32 14.83 12.29 -9.52
N ASN A 33 16.01 12.72 -9.04
CA ASN A 33 16.97 13.49 -9.82
C ASN A 33 17.59 12.66 -10.95
N LEU A 34 17.94 11.40 -10.72
CA LEU A 34 18.43 10.51 -11.77
C LEU A 34 17.39 10.32 -12.87
N THR A 35 16.12 10.16 -12.51
CA THR A 35 15.02 10.04 -13.48
C THR A 35 14.85 11.32 -14.28
N ARG A 36 14.93 12.49 -13.66
CA ARG A 36 14.91 13.79 -14.35
C ARG A 36 16.09 13.97 -15.29
N LEU A 37 17.24 13.41 -14.94
CA LEU A 37 18.43 13.37 -15.81
C LEU A 37 18.29 12.34 -16.95
N GLY A 38 17.24 11.53 -16.95
CA GLY A 38 16.87 10.60 -18.00
C GLY A 38 17.25 9.14 -17.75
N SER A 39 17.69 8.76 -16.56
CA SER A 39 17.95 7.36 -16.20
C SER A 39 16.66 6.65 -15.84
N VAL A 40 16.39 5.49 -16.44
CA VAL A 40 15.31 4.58 -16.03
C VAL A 40 15.81 3.72 -14.86
N ILE A 41 15.13 3.78 -13.73
CA ILE A 41 15.54 3.04 -12.52
C ILE A 41 14.59 1.90 -12.29
N VAL A 42 15.13 0.69 -12.13
CA VAL A 42 14.38 -0.54 -11.96
C VAL A 42 14.82 -1.23 -10.68
N SER A 43 13.88 -1.57 -9.79
CA SER A 43 14.15 -2.25 -8.53
C SER A 43 13.16 -3.39 -8.27
N GLY A 44 13.55 -4.33 -7.41
CA GLY A 44 12.69 -5.41 -6.97
C GLY A 44 11.59 -4.93 -6.03
N ALA A 45 10.39 -5.50 -6.15
CA ALA A 45 9.32 -5.25 -5.20
C ALA A 45 9.58 -5.88 -3.81
N GLY A 46 10.51 -6.84 -3.73
CA GLY A 46 10.81 -7.58 -2.51
C GLY A 46 10.33 -9.03 -2.54
N ASN A 47 10.76 -9.81 -1.54
CA ASN A 47 10.53 -11.26 -1.47
C ASN A 47 9.78 -11.65 -0.19
N SER A 48 8.90 -10.81 0.30
CA SER A 48 8.20 -10.96 1.59
C SER A 48 6.91 -11.78 1.53
N ASN A 49 6.58 -12.37 0.39
CA ASN A 49 5.35 -13.12 0.14
C ASN A 49 4.24 -12.29 -0.53
N ASN A 50 3.44 -12.92 -1.39
CA ASN A 50 2.35 -12.29 -2.12
C ASN A 50 1.01 -12.31 -1.38
N ASP A 51 0.95 -12.91 -0.21
CA ASP A 51 -0.25 -12.91 0.64
C ASP A 51 -0.40 -11.62 1.44
N ASN A 52 0.69 -10.89 1.69
CA ASN A 52 0.73 -9.76 2.62
C ASN A 52 0.67 -8.42 1.91
N PHE A 53 -0.26 -7.54 2.31
CA PHE A 53 -0.31 -6.15 1.85
C PHE A 53 0.82 -5.31 2.44
N TYR A 54 1.19 -4.20 1.78
CA TYR A 54 2.15 -3.19 2.24
C TYR A 54 3.61 -3.66 2.38
N HIS A 55 4.00 -4.72 1.67
CA HIS A 55 5.32 -5.33 1.84
C HIS A 55 6.29 -5.06 0.69
N VAL A 56 6.08 -3.97 -0.04
CA VAL A 56 7.01 -3.57 -1.09
C VAL A 56 8.30 -3.01 -0.47
N ALA A 57 9.43 -3.48 -0.96
CA ALA A 57 10.76 -3.09 -0.49
C ALA A 57 11.20 -1.71 -1.02
N ALA A 58 11.99 -0.97 -0.27
CA ALA A 58 12.75 0.15 -0.84
C ALA A 58 13.96 -0.39 -1.62
N PRO A 59 14.37 0.25 -2.74
CA PRO A 59 13.82 1.48 -3.29
C PRO A 59 12.60 1.29 -4.23
N GLY A 60 12.03 0.08 -4.34
CA GLY A 60 10.87 -0.21 -5.19
C GLY A 60 9.62 0.61 -4.85
N VAL A 61 9.47 1.05 -3.59
CA VAL A 61 8.37 1.92 -3.16
C VAL A 61 8.39 3.30 -3.81
N GLU A 62 9.55 3.77 -4.27
CA GLU A 62 9.72 5.12 -4.78
C GLU A 62 8.94 5.39 -6.06
N ARG A 63 8.39 6.61 -6.19
CA ARG A 63 7.51 7.01 -7.31
C ARG A 63 8.17 6.90 -8.67
N SER A 64 9.43 7.33 -8.77
CA SER A 64 10.21 7.34 -10.00
C SER A 64 10.78 5.98 -10.38
N VAL A 65 10.88 5.05 -9.44
CA VAL A 65 11.45 3.71 -9.64
C VAL A 65 10.39 2.74 -10.18
N ILE A 66 10.74 1.90 -11.13
CA ILE A 66 9.90 0.78 -11.57
C ILE A 66 10.06 -0.37 -10.57
N ALA A 67 9.02 -0.64 -9.79
CA ALA A 67 8.97 -1.79 -8.90
C ALA A 67 8.58 -3.05 -9.65
N VAL A 68 9.44 -4.07 -9.62
CA VAL A 68 9.25 -5.31 -10.37
C VAL A 68 8.92 -6.47 -9.43
N GLY A 69 7.75 -7.05 -9.60
CA GLY A 69 7.37 -8.32 -8.98
C GLY A 69 7.84 -9.53 -9.79
N SER A 70 7.76 -10.69 -9.17
CA SER A 70 8.28 -11.94 -9.71
C SER A 70 7.18 -12.87 -10.22
N ALA A 71 7.38 -13.44 -11.40
CA ALA A 71 6.57 -14.54 -11.93
C ALA A 71 7.35 -15.83 -12.01
N LYS A 72 6.61 -16.95 -11.93
CA LYS A 72 7.08 -18.30 -12.23
C LYS A 72 6.45 -18.83 -13.50
N LEU A 73 7.15 -19.69 -14.20
CA LEU A 73 6.61 -20.44 -15.32
C LEU A 73 5.83 -21.66 -14.80
N ASP A 74 4.53 -21.72 -15.09
CA ASP A 74 3.63 -22.83 -14.76
C ASP A 74 3.13 -23.45 -16.07
N GLY A 75 3.74 -24.54 -16.49
CA GLY A 75 3.55 -25.09 -17.84
C GLY A 75 4.07 -24.16 -18.91
N SER A 76 3.20 -23.57 -19.71
CA SER A 76 3.52 -22.59 -20.75
C SER A 76 3.08 -21.13 -20.39
N VAL A 77 2.57 -20.91 -19.17
CA VAL A 77 2.01 -19.61 -18.75
C VAL A 77 2.77 -19.09 -17.54
N TYR A 78 3.05 -17.81 -17.52
CA TYR A 78 3.61 -17.15 -16.35
C TYR A 78 2.51 -16.79 -15.36
N ARG A 79 2.75 -17.06 -14.07
CA ARG A 79 1.87 -16.74 -12.93
C ARG A 79 2.67 -16.05 -11.84
N MET A 80 1.99 -15.37 -10.93
CA MET A 80 2.66 -14.76 -9.78
C MET A 80 3.43 -15.79 -8.98
N ALA A 81 4.67 -15.48 -8.64
CA ALA A 81 5.48 -16.29 -7.75
C ALA A 81 5.08 -16.01 -6.28
N ALA A 82 4.99 -17.05 -5.46
CA ALA A 82 4.53 -16.92 -4.08
C ALA A 82 5.40 -15.98 -3.21
N HIS A 83 6.71 -15.90 -3.52
CA HIS A 83 7.63 -15.03 -2.78
C HIS A 83 7.55 -13.54 -3.16
N SER A 84 6.91 -13.20 -4.30
CA SER A 84 6.85 -11.81 -4.75
C SER A 84 6.10 -10.95 -3.76
N ALA A 85 6.68 -9.83 -3.34
CA ALA A 85 6.01 -8.91 -2.44
C ALA A 85 4.78 -8.28 -3.11
N ARG A 86 3.78 -7.95 -2.29
CA ARG A 86 2.53 -7.31 -2.66
C ARG A 86 2.45 -5.90 -2.09
N GLY A 87 1.88 -5.00 -2.87
CA GLY A 87 1.55 -3.64 -2.47
C GLY A 87 0.20 -3.50 -1.73
N PRO A 88 -0.29 -2.29 -1.66
CA PRO A 88 0.31 -1.07 -2.16
C PRO A 88 1.55 -0.64 -1.37
N SER A 89 2.20 0.48 -1.75
CA SER A 89 3.32 1.02 -0.98
C SER A 89 2.86 1.61 0.36
N SER A 90 3.78 1.73 1.30
CA SER A 90 3.57 2.44 2.57
C SER A 90 4.39 3.74 2.56
N PRO A 91 3.87 4.87 3.08
CA PRO A 91 2.59 5.06 3.75
C PRO A 91 1.42 5.48 2.82
N HIS A 92 1.67 5.90 1.59
CA HIS A 92 0.67 6.58 0.75
C HIS A 92 -0.26 5.63 -0.02
N SER A 93 -0.10 4.32 0.13
CA SER A 93 -0.91 3.30 -0.56
C SER A 93 -0.90 3.44 -2.09
N LEU A 94 0.26 3.76 -2.66
CA LEU A 94 0.43 3.86 -4.10
C LEU A 94 0.52 2.47 -4.73
N LEU A 95 0.11 2.37 -5.99
CA LEU A 95 0.18 1.11 -6.73
C LEU A 95 1.63 0.66 -6.92
N LYS A 96 1.98 -0.42 -6.27
CA LYS A 96 3.21 -1.21 -6.37
C LYS A 96 2.87 -2.68 -6.11
N PRO A 97 3.63 -3.65 -6.70
CA PRO A 97 4.59 -3.47 -7.79
C PRO A 97 3.91 -2.88 -9.03
N GLU A 98 4.71 -2.36 -9.97
CA GLU A 98 4.16 -1.76 -11.19
C GLU A 98 4.21 -2.70 -12.39
N LEU A 99 5.12 -3.67 -12.40
CA LEU A 99 5.35 -4.58 -13.52
C LEU A 99 5.84 -5.94 -13.02
N ILE A 100 5.52 -7.00 -13.75
CA ILE A 100 5.93 -8.37 -13.43
C ILE A 100 6.84 -8.93 -14.52
N ALA A 101 7.89 -9.65 -14.09
CA ALA A 101 8.81 -10.33 -15.00
C ALA A 101 9.24 -11.70 -14.44
N PRO A 102 9.88 -12.57 -15.24
CA PRO A 102 10.34 -13.87 -14.77
C PRO A 102 11.36 -13.72 -13.63
N GLY A 103 11.13 -14.38 -12.47
CA GLY A 103 12.02 -14.29 -11.32
C GLY A 103 12.12 -15.57 -10.49
N GLU A 104 11.41 -16.64 -10.86
CA GLU A 104 11.53 -17.93 -10.18
C GLU A 104 12.21 -18.96 -11.07
N LEU A 105 13.21 -19.66 -10.52
CA LEU A 105 14.03 -20.66 -11.23
C LEU A 105 14.66 -20.08 -12.51
N ILE A 106 15.34 -18.98 -12.39
CA ILE A 106 16.08 -18.33 -13.48
C ILE A 106 17.52 -18.87 -13.48
N GLN A 107 17.95 -19.42 -14.62
CA GLN A 107 19.32 -19.85 -14.80
C GLN A 107 20.20 -18.65 -15.14
N SER A 108 21.25 -18.45 -14.37
CA SER A 108 22.21 -17.37 -14.57
C SER A 108 23.64 -17.82 -14.25
N ALA A 109 24.59 -16.94 -14.50
CA ALA A 109 26.01 -17.21 -14.26
C ALA A 109 26.28 -17.42 -12.76
N ARG A 110 27.02 -18.47 -12.42
CA ARG A 110 27.48 -18.74 -11.06
C ARG A 110 28.81 -18.07 -10.81
N MET A 111 28.84 -17.17 -9.85
CA MET A 111 30.05 -16.46 -9.45
C MET A 111 31.17 -17.41 -9.07
N GLY A 112 32.41 -17.10 -9.45
CA GLY A 112 33.62 -17.87 -9.12
C GLY A 112 33.83 -19.14 -9.94
N THR A 113 32.98 -19.47 -10.93
CA THR A 113 33.09 -20.70 -11.71
C THR A 113 33.58 -20.51 -13.15
N GLY A 114 33.71 -19.24 -13.62
CA GLY A 114 34.04 -18.93 -14.99
C GLY A 114 32.85 -19.14 -15.96
N THR A 115 32.51 -20.38 -16.27
CA THR A 115 31.44 -20.74 -17.21
C THR A 115 30.26 -21.50 -16.59
N GLY A 116 30.28 -21.74 -15.29
CA GLY A 116 29.23 -22.50 -14.60
C GLY A 116 27.93 -21.67 -14.44
N GLY A 117 26.79 -22.36 -14.51
CA GLY A 117 25.47 -21.80 -14.24
C GLY A 117 24.94 -22.20 -12.87
N ALA A 118 23.97 -21.44 -12.36
CA ALA A 118 23.14 -21.80 -11.21
C ALA A 118 21.71 -21.29 -11.40
N TRP A 119 20.78 -21.91 -10.69
CA TRP A 119 19.37 -21.48 -10.64
C TRP A 119 19.15 -20.57 -9.46
N PHE A 120 18.45 -19.47 -9.68
CA PHE A 120 18.14 -18.47 -8.68
C PHE A 120 16.66 -18.13 -8.68
N THR A 121 16.15 -17.70 -7.54
CA THR A 121 14.78 -17.28 -7.34
C THR A 121 14.74 -15.98 -6.53
N GLY A 122 13.93 -15.04 -6.95
CA GLY A 122 13.71 -13.75 -6.28
C GLY A 122 13.29 -12.67 -7.27
N THR A 123 12.67 -11.60 -6.78
CA THR A 123 12.41 -10.40 -7.58
C THR A 123 13.72 -9.80 -8.13
N SER A 124 14.84 -10.05 -7.46
CA SER A 124 16.19 -9.69 -7.95
C SER A 124 16.53 -10.25 -9.33
N LEU A 125 15.89 -11.36 -9.75
CA LEU A 125 16.04 -11.96 -11.07
C LEU A 125 15.02 -11.39 -12.08
N ALA A 126 13.88 -10.88 -11.62
CA ALA A 126 12.89 -10.20 -12.44
C ALA A 126 13.38 -8.80 -12.87
N VAL A 127 14.06 -8.09 -11.99
CA VAL A 127 14.61 -6.73 -12.24
C VAL A 127 15.45 -6.66 -13.51
N PRO A 128 16.46 -7.53 -13.74
CA PRO A 128 17.30 -7.44 -14.94
C PRO A 128 16.54 -7.69 -16.26
N HIS A 129 15.44 -8.44 -16.25
CA HIS A 129 14.59 -8.58 -17.42
C HIS A 129 13.94 -7.24 -17.78
N VAL A 130 13.41 -6.51 -16.79
CA VAL A 130 12.81 -5.18 -17.00
C VAL A 130 13.89 -4.15 -17.35
N ALA A 131 15.05 -4.20 -16.72
CA ALA A 131 16.17 -3.31 -17.06
C ALA A 131 16.64 -3.52 -18.51
N GLY A 132 16.75 -4.78 -18.95
CA GLY A 132 17.05 -5.11 -20.35
C GLY A 132 15.97 -4.62 -21.32
N ALA A 133 14.70 -4.78 -20.95
CA ALA A 133 13.57 -4.25 -21.72
C ALA A 133 13.59 -2.71 -21.82
N ALA A 134 13.90 -2.02 -20.70
CA ALA A 134 14.07 -0.58 -20.68
C ALA A 134 15.21 -0.12 -21.59
N ALA A 135 16.33 -0.85 -21.64
CA ALA A 135 17.44 -0.55 -22.54
C ALA A 135 17.04 -0.72 -24.01
N LEU A 136 16.31 -1.78 -24.36
CA LEU A 136 15.78 -2.00 -25.70
C LEU A 136 14.75 -0.94 -26.10
N ALA A 137 13.85 -0.57 -25.17
CA ALA A 137 12.89 0.51 -25.40
C ALA A 137 13.61 1.85 -25.59
N ARG A 138 14.65 2.15 -24.81
CA ARG A 138 15.49 3.34 -24.99
C ARG A 138 16.19 3.35 -26.35
N GLN A 139 16.70 2.19 -26.79
CA GLN A 139 17.29 2.06 -28.12
C GLN A 139 16.29 2.29 -29.28
N ALA A 140 15.07 1.78 -29.13
CA ALA A 140 13.98 1.98 -30.08
C ALA A 140 13.45 3.42 -30.09
N HIS A 141 13.48 4.09 -28.93
CA HIS A 141 12.92 5.43 -28.72
C HIS A 141 13.93 6.40 -28.06
N PRO A 142 15.03 6.75 -28.73
CA PRO A 142 16.17 7.43 -28.10
C PRO A 142 15.87 8.84 -27.57
N GLY A 143 14.78 9.46 -28.01
CA GLY A 143 14.38 10.80 -27.56
C GLY A 143 13.39 10.83 -26.39
N TRP A 144 12.94 9.67 -25.93
CA TRP A 144 11.91 9.63 -24.89
C TRP A 144 12.52 9.81 -23.48
N SER A 145 11.79 10.44 -22.59
CA SER A 145 12.18 10.59 -21.20
C SER A 145 12.16 9.25 -20.44
N ALA A 146 12.80 9.19 -19.28
CA ALA A 146 12.75 8.01 -18.42
C ALA A 146 11.33 7.66 -18.00
N THR A 147 10.50 8.67 -17.73
CA THR A 147 9.08 8.48 -17.36
C THR A 147 8.25 7.95 -18.52
N GLU A 148 8.52 8.39 -19.76
CA GLU A 148 7.85 7.85 -20.95
C GLU A 148 8.26 6.40 -21.21
N ILE A 149 9.52 6.03 -21.02
CA ILE A 149 9.97 4.62 -21.09
C ILE A 149 9.31 3.78 -20.00
N LYS A 150 9.21 4.28 -18.76
CA LYS A 150 8.46 3.62 -17.68
C LYS A 150 7.00 3.42 -18.07
N ALA A 151 6.31 4.47 -18.52
CA ALA A 151 4.93 4.39 -18.98
C ALA A 151 4.75 3.37 -20.11
N LEU A 152 5.62 3.38 -21.10
CA LEU A 152 5.60 2.46 -22.23
C LEU A 152 5.64 1.00 -21.77
N LEU A 153 6.57 0.64 -20.87
CA LEU A 153 6.69 -0.72 -20.35
C LEU A 153 5.43 -1.15 -19.58
N LEU A 154 4.80 -0.23 -18.86
CA LEU A 154 3.56 -0.51 -18.14
C LEU A 154 2.37 -0.60 -19.10
N ASN A 155 2.26 0.31 -20.06
CA ASN A 155 1.15 0.36 -21.02
C ASN A 155 1.03 -0.90 -21.86
N THR A 156 2.16 -1.49 -22.22
CA THR A 156 2.23 -2.66 -23.11
C THR A 156 2.24 -4.00 -22.38
N ALA A 157 2.25 -3.99 -21.03
CA ALA A 157 2.25 -5.20 -20.24
C ALA A 157 1.00 -6.06 -20.47
N ASN A 158 1.19 -7.38 -20.48
CA ASN A 158 0.10 -8.33 -20.65
C ASN A 158 -0.61 -8.62 -19.34
N PRO A 159 -1.95 -8.58 -19.28
CA PRO A 159 -2.70 -8.95 -18.10
C PRO A 159 -2.36 -10.35 -17.64
N MET A 160 -2.30 -10.56 -16.32
CA MET A 160 -2.03 -11.85 -15.70
C MET A 160 -3.25 -12.38 -14.96
N GLN A 161 -3.36 -13.71 -14.90
CA GLN A 161 -4.47 -14.37 -14.20
C GLN A 161 -3.99 -15.60 -13.42
N HIS A 162 -4.70 -15.90 -12.34
CA HIS A 162 -4.55 -17.11 -11.56
C HIS A 162 -4.96 -18.36 -12.37
N LYS A 163 -4.55 -19.53 -11.92
CA LYS A 163 -4.85 -20.81 -12.61
C LYS A 163 -6.35 -21.11 -12.80
N ASN A 164 -7.22 -20.51 -12.00
CA ASN A 164 -8.67 -20.63 -12.12
C ASN A 164 -9.29 -19.61 -13.09
N GLY A 165 -8.48 -18.78 -13.74
CA GLY A 165 -8.93 -17.75 -14.68
C GLY A 165 -9.24 -16.39 -14.05
N THR A 166 -9.23 -16.26 -12.73
CA THR A 166 -9.42 -14.98 -12.04
C THR A 166 -8.23 -14.03 -12.33
N PRO A 167 -8.44 -12.79 -12.79
CA PRO A 167 -7.38 -11.81 -12.92
C PRO A 167 -6.69 -11.57 -11.57
N TYR A 168 -5.38 -11.34 -11.59
CA TYR A 168 -4.70 -10.84 -10.40
C TYR A 168 -5.01 -9.36 -10.19
N PRO A 169 -5.25 -8.94 -8.94
CA PRO A 169 -5.43 -7.52 -8.60
C PRO A 169 -4.15 -6.72 -8.89
N GLU A 170 -4.33 -5.43 -9.15
CA GLU A 170 -3.22 -4.55 -9.49
C GLU A 170 -2.23 -4.39 -8.33
N SER A 171 -2.65 -4.46 -7.07
CA SER A 171 -1.75 -4.49 -5.91
C SER A 171 -0.78 -5.67 -5.91
N LEU A 172 -1.10 -6.74 -6.65
CA LEU A 172 -0.27 -7.94 -6.78
C LEU A 172 0.52 -7.97 -8.09
N ALA A 173 -0.14 -7.65 -9.22
CA ALA A 173 0.42 -7.82 -10.56
C ALA A 173 0.73 -6.51 -11.29
N GLY A 174 0.44 -5.35 -10.72
CA GLY A 174 0.65 -4.07 -11.38
C GLY A 174 -0.06 -3.97 -12.72
N ALA A 175 0.63 -3.42 -13.70
CA ALA A 175 0.14 -3.38 -15.09
C ALA A 175 0.03 -4.77 -15.73
N GLY A 176 0.83 -5.74 -15.25
CA GLY A 176 0.87 -7.10 -15.76
C GLY A 176 2.28 -7.60 -16.06
N PHE A 177 2.36 -8.61 -16.92
CA PHE A 177 3.61 -9.26 -17.33
C PHE A 177 4.29 -8.50 -18.45
N LEU A 178 5.59 -8.27 -18.35
CA LEU A 178 6.42 -7.57 -19.30
C LEU A 178 6.27 -8.11 -20.75
N ASP A 179 5.99 -7.21 -21.71
CA ASP A 179 6.01 -7.48 -23.13
C ASP A 179 7.00 -6.56 -23.86
N VAL A 180 8.19 -7.06 -24.08
CA VAL A 180 9.28 -6.31 -24.74
C VAL A 180 8.97 -6.05 -26.22
N ALA A 181 8.32 -6.98 -26.91
CA ALA A 181 8.01 -6.87 -28.33
C ALA A 181 7.04 -5.72 -28.59
N GLN A 182 5.99 -5.63 -27.78
CA GLN A 182 5.05 -4.50 -27.82
C GLN A 182 5.74 -3.17 -27.45
N ALA A 183 6.54 -3.15 -26.40
CA ALA A 183 7.21 -1.94 -25.94
C ALA A 183 8.14 -1.31 -26.99
N VAL A 184 8.87 -2.11 -27.77
CA VAL A 184 9.79 -1.56 -28.78
C VAL A 184 9.10 -1.10 -30.07
N THR A 185 7.85 -1.52 -30.30
CA THR A 185 7.11 -1.18 -31.53
C THR A 185 6.05 -0.09 -31.32
N THR A 186 5.55 0.06 -30.11
CA THR A 186 4.53 1.06 -29.76
C THR A 186 5.10 2.48 -29.78
N THR A 187 4.35 3.40 -30.40
CA THR A 187 4.75 4.81 -30.54
C THR A 187 3.85 5.78 -29.77
N VAL A 188 2.94 5.27 -28.96
CA VAL A 188 2.04 6.06 -28.10
C VAL A 188 2.28 5.68 -26.66
N THR A 189 2.30 6.68 -25.78
CA THR A 189 2.35 6.47 -24.33
C THR A 189 1.14 7.08 -23.64
N ALA A 190 0.68 6.46 -22.55
CA ALA A 190 -0.37 6.98 -21.70
C ALA A 190 0.06 6.89 -20.24
N MET A 191 -0.07 7.97 -19.47
CA MET A 191 0.35 8.00 -18.09
C MET A 191 -0.48 8.99 -17.26
N ALA A 192 -0.56 8.77 -15.96
CA ALA A 192 -1.14 9.74 -15.04
C ALA A 192 -0.38 11.06 -15.07
N GLU A 193 -1.10 12.17 -15.07
CA GLU A 193 -0.54 13.53 -15.14
C GLU A 193 -0.30 14.10 -13.74
N GLY A 194 0.82 14.83 -13.57
CA GLY A 194 1.11 15.59 -12.34
C GLY A 194 1.45 14.75 -11.11
N THR A 195 2.05 13.57 -11.30
CA THR A 195 2.23 12.54 -10.25
C THR A 195 3.68 12.30 -9.81
N ASP A 196 4.59 13.24 -10.07
CA ASP A 196 6.01 13.18 -9.63
C ASP A 196 6.72 11.84 -9.94
N GLY A 197 6.52 11.30 -11.16
CA GLY A 197 7.16 10.07 -11.65
C GLY A 197 6.31 8.79 -11.51
N LEU A 198 5.14 8.85 -10.87
CA LEU A 198 4.14 7.79 -11.05
C LEU A 198 3.56 7.86 -12.47
N THR A 199 3.30 6.70 -13.05
CA THR A 199 2.65 6.58 -14.36
C THR A 199 1.25 5.98 -14.25
N THR A 200 0.84 5.58 -13.03
CA THR A 200 -0.43 4.95 -12.68
C THR A 200 -1.37 5.90 -11.96
N LEU A 201 -2.67 5.66 -12.05
CA LEU A 201 -3.70 6.42 -11.33
C LEU A 201 -3.87 5.86 -9.91
N SER A 202 -2.90 6.12 -9.04
CA SER A 202 -2.97 5.73 -7.63
C SER A 202 -3.72 6.79 -6.83
N LEU A 203 -4.86 6.41 -6.25
CA LEU A 203 -5.72 7.28 -5.45
C LEU A 203 -5.40 7.20 -3.94
N GLY A 204 -4.54 6.24 -3.55
CA GLY A 204 -4.18 6.03 -2.15
C GLY A 204 -5.28 5.37 -1.33
N ALA A 205 -5.29 5.65 -0.01
CA ALA A 205 -6.30 5.15 0.91
C ALA A 205 -7.41 6.18 1.11
N LEU A 206 -8.63 5.85 0.67
CA LEU A 206 -9.82 6.68 0.76
C LEU A 206 -10.66 6.27 1.96
N THR A 207 -10.62 7.07 3.03
CA THR A 207 -11.44 6.89 4.23
C THR A 207 -12.61 7.87 4.17
N LEU A 208 -13.80 7.37 3.85
CA LEU A 208 -14.92 8.19 3.41
C LEU A 208 -16.10 8.13 4.38
N ALA A 209 -16.49 9.27 4.94
CA ALA A 209 -17.71 9.41 5.75
C ALA A 209 -18.91 9.97 4.95
N LYS A 210 -18.68 10.39 3.72
CA LYS A 210 -19.68 10.93 2.78
C LYS A 210 -19.24 10.65 1.35
N SER A 211 -20.14 10.83 0.40
CA SER A 211 -19.82 10.72 -1.03
C SER A 211 -18.61 11.57 -1.40
N TRP A 212 -17.78 11.03 -2.25
CA TRP A 212 -16.51 11.60 -2.69
C TRP A 212 -16.40 11.55 -4.21
N GLU A 213 -15.69 12.52 -4.75
CA GLU A 213 -15.44 12.63 -6.17
C GLU A 213 -14.08 13.28 -6.41
N GLU A 214 -13.33 12.75 -7.37
CA GLU A 214 -12.05 13.31 -7.81
C GLU A 214 -11.83 13.06 -9.30
N THR A 215 -11.31 14.07 -10.01
CA THR A 215 -10.91 13.93 -11.41
C THR A 215 -9.41 13.90 -11.52
N ARG A 216 -8.88 12.85 -12.10
CA ARG A 216 -7.49 12.70 -12.52
C ARG A 216 -7.38 12.84 -14.03
N GLN A 217 -6.17 13.06 -14.53
CA GLN A 217 -5.93 13.16 -15.97
C GLN A 217 -4.90 12.12 -16.40
N ILE A 218 -5.14 11.56 -17.58
CA ILE A 218 -4.17 10.74 -18.31
C ILE A 218 -3.63 11.60 -19.44
N ARG A 219 -2.31 11.77 -19.49
CA ARG A 219 -1.63 12.34 -20.66
C ARG A 219 -1.36 11.22 -21.65
N VAL A 220 -1.95 11.32 -22.83
CA VAL A 220 -1.69 10.44 -23.98
C VAL A 220 -0.83 11.20 -24.98
N THR A 221 0.34 10.64 -25.33
CA THR A 221 1.30 11.27 -26.24
C THR A 221 1.53 10.38 -27.45
N ASN A 222 1.25 10.89 -28.62
CA ASN A 222 1.58 10.25 -29.90
C ASN A 222 2.96 10.72 -30.35
N HIS A 223 3.96 9.87 -30.20
CA HIS A 223 5.32 10.10 -30.68
C HIS A 223 5.52 9.65 -32.14
N GLY A 224 4.50 9.06 -32.76
CA GLY A 224 4.51 8.59 -34.15
C GLY A 224 4.45 9.70 -35.19
N ASN A 225 4.61 9.34 -36.43
CA ASN A 225 4.57 10.26 -37.59
C ASN A 225 3.21 10.27 -38.31
N ALA A 226 2.23 9.50 -37.80
CA ALA A 226 0.86 9.44 -38.30
C ALA A 226 -0.13 9.71 -37.15
N GLU A 227 -1.37 10.05 -37.52
CA GLU A 227 -2.47 10.13 -36.56
C GLU A 227 -2.69 8.76 -35.90
N ALA A 228 -2.91 8.74 -34.60
CA ALA A 228 -3.30 7.57 -33.82
C ALA A 228 -4.73 7.77 -33.28
N LYS A 229 -5.57 6.75 -33.40
CA LYS A 229 -6.94 6.74 -32.89
C LYS A 229 -7.12 5.57 -31.93
N PHE A 230 -7.85 5.80 -30.84
CA PHE A 230 -8.11 4.79 -29.85
C PHE A 230 -9.54 4.88 -29.33
N ASP A 231 -10.14 3.72 -29.13
CA ASP A 231 -11.33 3.56 -28.28
C ASP A 231 -10.86 3.46 -26.84
N LEU A 232 -11.59 4.13 -25.93
CA LEU A 232 -11.32 4.13 -24.49
C LEU A 232 -12.36 3.29 -23.75
N SER A 233 -11.90 2.51 -22.80
CA SER A 233 -12.77 1.73 -21.91
C SER A 233 -12.14 1.55 -20.52
N VAL A 234 -12.93 1.06 -19.57
CA VAL A 234 -12.48 0.66 -18.24
C VAL A 234 -12.52 -0.85 -18.15
N GLU A 235 -11.40 -1.47 -17.80
CA GLU A 235 -11.32 -2.88 -17.41
C GLU A 235 -11.20 -2.94 -15.88
N GLU A 236 -12.27 -3.30 -15.18
CA GLU A 236 -12.29 -3.46 -13.74
C GLU A 236 -11.76 -4.84 -13.35
N THR A 237 -10.86 -4.89 -12.37
CA THR A 237 -10.29 -6.13 -11.83
C THR A 237 -10.88 -6.45 -10.46
N VAL A 238 -10.87 -5.50 -9.55
CA VAL A 238 -11.50 -5.59 -8.24
C VAL A 238 -12.46 -4.42 -8.10
N THR A 239 -13.69 -4.71 -7.72
CA THR A 239 -14.76 -3.72 -7.61
C THR A 239 -15.29 -3.62 -6.20
N GLU A 240 -15.85 -2.48 -5.85
CA GLU A 240 -16.58 -2.25 -4.60
C GLU A 240 -17.89 -1.54 -4.93
N ALA A 241 -18.99 -1.99 -4.35
CA ALA A 241 -20.29 -1.35 -4.55
C ALA A 241 -20.24 0.14 -4.16
N GLY A 242 -20.82 0.99 -4.99
CA GLY A 242 -20.78 2.44 -4.76
C GLY A 242 -19.50 3.14 -5.21
N PHE A 243 -18.47 2.44 -5.67
CA PHE A 243 -17.33 3.05 -6.35
C PHE A 243 -17.51 2.98 -7.86
N GLY A 244 -17.19 4.06 -8.57
CA GLY A 244 -17.32 4.10 -10.02
C GLY A 244 -16.30 5.00 -10.70
N ILE A 245 -16.15 4.77 -12.00
CA ILE A 245 -15.20 5.44 -12.87
C ILE A 245 -15.91 5.89 -14.14
N GLU A 246 -15.75 7.15 -14.50
CA GLU A 246 -16.32 7.72 -15.71
C GLU A 246 -15.21 8.30 -16.58
N LEU A 247 -15.20 7.93 -17.85
CA LEU A 247 -14.34 8.53 -18.87
C LEU A 247 -15.08 9.69 -19.53
N SER A 248 -14.39 10.82 -19.68
CA SER A 248 -14.96 12.00 -20.34
C SER A 248 -15.15 11.80 -21.86
N GLU A 249 -14.40 10.88 -22.44
CA GLU A 249 -14.39 10.56 -23.86
C GLU A 249 -14.24 9.05 -24.04
N MET A 250 -14.99 8.49 -25.01
CA MET A 250 -14.91 7.07 -25.36
C MET A 250 -14.01 6.82 -26.58
N GLU A 251 -13.65 7.87 -27.30
CA GLU A 251 -12.76 7.84 -28.47
C GLU A 251 -11.83 9.05 -28.45
N ILE A 252 -10.57 8.84 -28.82
CA ILE A 252 -9.63 9.93 -29.00
C ILE A 252 -8.88 9.79 -30.33
N ALA A 253 -8.59 10.94 -30.92
CA ALA A 253 -7.68 11.03 -32.06
C ALA A 253 -6.52 11.96 -31.68
N LEU A 254 -5.31 11.51 -31.96
CA LEU A 254 -4.06 12.23 -31.67
C LEU A 254 -3.31 12.43 -33.00
N PRO A 255 -3.21 13.66 -33.51
CA PRO A 255 -2.31 13.96 -34.61
C PRO A 255 -0.88 13.46 -34.34
N ALA A 256 -0.11 13.33 -35.41
CA ALA A 256 1.32 13.02 -35.28
C ALA A 256 2.03 14.01 -34.35
N LYS A 257 2.93 13.52 -33.48
CA LYS A 257 3.74 14.34 -32.57
C LYS A 257 2.92 15.25 -31.64
N SER A 258 1.75 14.80 -31.21
CA SER A 258 0.86 15.55 -30.33
C SER A 258 0.58 14.82 -29.03
N GLN A 259 0.00 15.56 -28.08
CA GLN A 259 -0.48 15.00 -26.82
C GLN A 259 -1.89 15.50 -26.51
N LYS A 260 -2.61 14.71 -25.71
CA LYS A 260 -3.93 15.05 -25.21
C LYS A 260 -4.06 14.63 -23.75
N LEU A 261 -4.74 15.48 -22.96
CA LEU A 261 -5.14 15.14 -21.60
C LEU A 261 -6.56 14.58 -21.63
N VAL A 262 -6.74 13.41 -21.05
CA VAL A 262 -8.03 12.72 -20.94
C VAL A 262 -8.44 12.70 -19.46
N PRO A 263 -9.51 13.43 -19.09
CA PRO A 263 -10.04 13.38 -17.74
C PRO A 263 -10.69 12.02 -17.43
N VAL A 264 -10.37 11.49 -16.26
CA VAL A 264 -10.97 10.30 -15.65
C VAL A 264 -11.57 10.72 -14.32
N ARG A 265 -12.88 10.61 -14.18
CA ARG A 265 -13.60 10.94 -12.96
C ARG A 265 -13.80 9.68 -12.15
N PHE A 266 -13.36 9.73 -10.89
CA PHE A 266 -13.60 8.71 -9.87
C PHE A 266 -14.66 9.24 -8.91
N HIS A 267 -15.59 8.39 -8.49
CA HIS A 267 -16.58 8.75 -7.49
C HIS A 267 -16.86 7.58 -6.55
N ALA A 268 -17.26 7.87 -5.32
CA ALA A 268 -17.60 6.86 -4.34
C ALA A 268 -18.75 7.31 -3.44
N ASP A 269 -19.69 6.41 -3.18
CA ASP A 269 -20.70 6.54 -2.14
C ASP A 269 -20.46 5.48 -1.06
N PRO A 270 -19.79 5.83 0.05
CA PRO A 270 -19.40 4.87 1.07
C PRO A 270 -20.59 4.22 1.81
N ALA A 271 -21.80 4.76 1.67
CA ALA A 271 -23.00 4.12 2.23
C ALA A 271 -23.41 2.85 1.49
N GLN A 272 -22.89 2.66 0.27
CA GLN A 272 -23.15 1.49 -0.58
C GLN A 272 -22.04 0.44 -0.50
N PHE A 273 -20.94 0.71 0.18
CA PHE A 273 -19.82 -0.24 0.27
C PHE A 273 -20.29 -1.56 0.90
N ASP A 274 -20.12 -2.65 0.16
CA ASP A 274 -20.48 -4.01 0.57
C ASP A 274 -19.27 -4.82 1.04
N ARG A 275 -18.07 -4.22 0.95
CA ARG A 275 -16.79 -4.79 1.38
C ARG A 275 -16.45 -6.07 0.63
N THR A 276 -16.69 -6.05 -0.66
CA THR A 276 -16.25 -7.11 -1.56
C THR A 276 -14.73 -7.08 -1.65
N GLY A 277 -14.09 -8.11 -1.13
CA GLY A 277 -12.64 -8.27 -1.23
C GLY A 277 -12.23 -8.87 -2.58
N ASP A 278 -10.93 -8.77 -2.88
CA ASP A 278 -10.32 -9.52 -3.96
C ASP A 278 -10.51 -11.04 -3.73
N PRO A 279 -11.11 -11.78 -4.69
CA PRO A 279 -11.41 -13.20 -4.53
C PRO A 279 -10.18 -14.11 -4.40
N LEU A 280 -8.99 -13.61 -4.72
CA LEU A 280 -7.72 -14.32 -4.53
C LEU A 280 -7.08 -14.07 -3.17
N THR A 281 -7.62 -13.13 -2.39
CA THR A 281 -7.10 -12.77 -1.07
C THR A 281 -7.98 -13.37 0.02
N PRO A 282 -7.45 -14.31 0.82
CA PRO A 282 -8.21 -14.86 1.94
C PRO A 282 -8.60 -13.79 2.95
N ALA A 283 -9.83 -13.83 3.45
CA ALA A 283 -10.30 -12.90 4.50
C ALA A 283 -9.58 -13.11 5.84
N LYS A 284 -8.95 -14.25 6.03
CA LYS A 284 -8.16 -14.59 7.23
C LYS A 284 -6.75 -15.03 6.83
N LEU A 285 -5.78 -14.66 7.65
CA LEU A 285 -4.40 -15.16 7.60
C LEU A 285 -4.06 -15.72 8.98
N ASN A 286 -3.55 -16.96 9.03
CA ASN A 286 -3.25 -17.66 10.30
C ASN A 286 -4.44 -17.67 11.28
N ASP A 287 -5.66 -17.96 10.77
CA ASP A 287 -6.94 -17.95 11.47
C ASP A 287 -7.38 -16.59 12.04
N ARG A 288 -6.70 -15.52 11.70
CA ARG A 288 -7.02 -14.15 12.13
C ARG A 288 -7.58 -13.35 10.97
N ALA A 289 -8.57 -12.52 11.23
CA ALA A 289 -9.14 -11.64 10.23
C ALA A 289 -8.12 -10.60 9.77
N ARG A 290 -8.10 -10.38 8.46
CA ARG A 290 -7.25 -9.34 7.82
C ARG A 290 -7.98 -8.02 7.80
N SER A 291 -7.17 -6.98 7.88
CA SER A 291 -7.60 -5.60 7.75
C SER A 291 -7.18 -5.08 6.37
N TRP A 292 -7.91 -4.12 5.81
CA TRP A 292 -7.46 -3.42 4.60
C TRP A 292 -7.41 -4.24 3.30
N VAL A 293 -8.29 -5.21 3.18
CA VAL A 293 -8.41 -6.03 1.95
C VAL A 293 -9.35 -5.45 0.91
N TYR A 294 -9.85 -4.23 1.12
CA TYR A 294 -10.84 -3.60 0.24
C TYR A 294 -10.13 -2.69 -0.76
N GLU A 295 -9.57 -3.31 -1.79
CA GLU A 295 -9.02 -2.56 -2.90
C GLU A 295 -10.06 -2.42 -4.01
N VAL A 296 -9.97 -1.33 -4.74
CA VAL A 296 -10.59 -1.13 -6.03
C VAL A 296 -9.49 -0.93 -7.04
N SER A 297 -9.46 -1.76 -8.06
CA SER A 297 -8.39 -1.72 -9.03
C SER A 297 -8.81 -2.19 -10.41
N GLY A 298 -8.03 -1.78 -11.41
CA GLY A 298 -8.23 -2.13 -12.80
C GLY A 298 -7.38 -1.25 -13.73
N LYS A 299 -7.83 -1.11 -14.97
CA LYS A 299 -7.06 -0.42 -16.03
C LYS A 299 -7.97 0.47 -16.87
N ILE A 300 -7.52 1.67 -17.17
CA ILE A 300 -8.04 2.46 -18.28
C ILE A 300 -7.34 1.94 -19.53
N VAL A 301 -8.12 1.56 -20.51
CA VAL A 301 -7.66 0.91 -21.74
C VAL A 301 -7.86 1.85 -22.91
N LEU A 302 -6.81 1.98 -23.71
CA LEU A 302 -6.83 2.63 -25.02
C LEU A 302 -6.52 1.54 -26.05
N ALA A 303 -7.47 1.24 -26.93
CA ALA A 303 -7.34 0.15 -27.90
C ALA A 303 -7.68 0.59 -29.31
N ASN A 304 -6.96 0.01 -30.27
CA ASN A 304 -7.29 0.03 -31.70
C ASN A 304 -6.97 -1.33 -32.33
N ASP A 305 -7.08 -1.44 -33.65
CA ASP A 305 -6.82 -2.72 -34.36
C ASP A 305 -5.37 -3.21 -34.24
N ALA A 306 -4.42 -2.33 -33.92
CA ALA A 306 -2.99 -2.62 -33.94
C ALA A 306 -2.40 -2.80 -32.53
N GLU A 307 -2.87 -2.04 -31.57
CA GLU A 307 -2.27 -1.99 -30.22
C GLU A 307 -3.31 -1.75 -29.11
N LYS A 308 -2.96 -2.17 -27.90
CA LYS A 308 -3.77 -1.98 -26.71
C LYS A 308 -2.88 -1.49 -25.57
N LEU A 309 -3.10 -0.25 -25.17
CA LEU A 309 -2.39 0.38 -24.06
C LEU A 309 -3.25 0.35 -22.79
N ARG A 310 -2.60 0.24 -21.63
CA ARG A 310 -3.28 0.16 -20.34
C ARG A 310 -2.64 1.11 -19.33
N VAL A 311 -3.46 1.86 -18.61
CA VAL A 311 -3.04 2.68 -17.47
C VAL A 311 -3.71 2.12 -16.23
N PRO A 312 -2.99 1.48 -15.32
CA PRO A 312 -3.55 0.94 -14.10
C PRO A 312 -4.10 2.03 -13.18
N TYR A 313 -5.21 1.74 -12.50
CA TYR A 313 -5.70 2.52 -11.36
C TYR A 313 -5.83 1.65 -10.12
N HIS A 314 -5.72 2.28 -8.95
CA HIS A 314 -5.80 1.60 -7.67
C HIS A 314 -6.25 2.57 -6.56
N ALA A 315 -7.12 2.10 -5.69
CA ALA A 315 -7.48 2.73 -4.44
C ALA A 315 -7.72 1.67 -3.36
N LEU A 316 -7.48 2.03 -2.11
CA LEU A 316 -8.06 1.33 -0.97
C LEU A 316 -9.24 2.15 -0.47
N VAL A 317 -10.40 1.53 -0.31
CA VAL A 317 -11.63 2.23 0.08
C VAL A 317 -12.18 1.69 1.39
N ARG A 318 -12.69 2.59 2.22
CA ARG A 318 -13.42 2.21 3.42
C ARG A 318 -14.44 3.28 3.83
N ALA A 319 -15.57 2.81 4.37
CA ALA A 319 -16.55 3.67 5.01
C ALA A 319 -16.04 4.15 6.38
N ALA A 320 -16.31 5.39 6.71
CA ALA A 320 -15.96 6.02 7.98
C ALA A 320 -17.17 6.70 8.62
N ALA A 321 -17.01 7.09 9.88
CA ALA A 321 -17.96 7.93 10.61
C ALA A 321 -17.28 9.23 11.06
N THR A 322 -18.06 10.31 11.08
CA THR A 322 -17.65 11.58 11.67
C THR A 322 -18.36 11.81 13.01
N LYS A 323 -18.75 10.72 13.69
CA LYS A 323 -19.40 10.80 14.99
C LYS A 323 -18.45 11.40 16.01
N HIS A 324 -18.93 12.43 16.72
CA HIS A 324 -18.20 13.06 17.81
C HIS A 324 -19.19 13.41 18.92
N THR A 325 -18.65 13.56 20.14
CA THR A 325 -19.45 14.04 21.27
C THR A 325 -19.44 15.55 21.31
N THR A 326 -20.54 16.16 21.76
CA THR A 326 -20.60 17.60 22.04
C THR A 326 -19.82 17.98 23.30
N VAL A 327 -19.47 16.98 24.12
CA VAL A 327 -18.73 17.15 25.35
C VAL A 327 -17.34 16.53 25.19
N SER A 328 -16.31 17.36 25.15
CA SER A 328 -14.92 16.95 24.94
C SER A 328 -14.23 16.46 26.22
N ARG A 329 -14.74 16.84 27.39
CA ARG A 329 -14.18 16.46 28.69
C ARG A 329 -15.24 16.40 29.75
N ILE A 330 -15.26 15.35 30.55
CA ILE A 330 -16.17 15.15 31.68
C ILE A 330 -15.34 14.93 32.92
N ALA A 331 -15.61 15.73 33.97
CA ALA A 331 -14.99 15.50 35.28
C ALA A 331 -15.79 14.45 36.05
N LEU A 332 -15.19 13.34 36.37
CA LEU A 332 -15.81 12.29 37.13
C LEU A 332 -15.52 12.48 38.64
N PRO A 333 -16.50 12.21 39.54
CA PRO A 333 -16.28 12.25 40.98
C PRO A 333 -15.39 11.06 41.41
N ALA A 334 -14.43 11.31 42.27
CA ALA A 334 -13.37 10.38 42.66
C ALA A 334 -13.83 9.07 43.34
N ARG A 335 -15.12 8.86 43.66
CA ARG A 335 -15.58 7.71 44.45
C ARG A 335 -16.96 7.14 44.13
N ASN A 336 -17.61 7.54 43.05
CA ASN A 336 -18.97 7.06 42.74
C ASN A 336 -19.10 6.60 41.32
N LEU A 337 -19.86 5.53 41.08
CA LEU A 337 -20.35 5.15 39.76
C LEU A 337 -21.25 6.28 39.21
N VAL A 338 -20.97 6.73 38.03
CA VAL A 338 -21.76 7.74 37.32
C VAL A 338 -22.17 7.15 35.95
N SER A 339 -23.47 7.14 35.71
CA SER A 339 -23.98 6.90 34.35
C SER A 339 -24.03 8.21 33.59
N LEU A 340 -23.44 8.25 32.43
CA LEU A 340 -23.40 9.41 31.54
C LEU A 340 -24.12 9.07 30.25
N GLU A 341 -25.01 9.95 29.82
CA GLU A 341 -25.58 9.90 28.50
C GLU A 341 -24.76 10.83 27.57
N LEU A 342 -24.15 10.25 26.55
CA LEU A 342 -23.37 11.00 25.57
C LEU A 342 -24.20 11.18 24.30
N SER A 343 -24.48 12.43 23.96
CA SER A 343 -25.05 12.76 22.67
C SER A 343 -23.95 12.75 21.60
N LEU A 344 -24.18 11.98 20.53
CA LEU A 344 -23.28 11.87 19.38
C LEU A 344 -23.85 12.63 18.21
N GLU A 345 -23.09 13.60 17.69
CA GLU A 345 -23.39 14.31 16.47
C GLU A 345 -22.52 13.79 15.32
N GLY A 346 -22.84 14.21 14.07
CA GLY A 346 -22.12 13.82 12.87
C GLY A 346 -22.73 12.66 12.09
N GLY A 347 -22.30 12.52 10.85
CA GLY A 347 -22.72 11.46 9.93
C GLY A 347 -21.97 10.14 10.15
N SER A 348 -22.47 9.08 9.53
CA SER A 348 -21.77 7.81 9.43
C SER A 348 -22.14 7.11 8.14
N ALA A 349 -21.16 6.78 7.33
CA ALA A 349 -21.30 5.81 6.28
C ALA A 349 -20.96 4.39 6.80
N HIS A 350 -20.25 4.30 7.93
CA HIS A 350 -19.96 3.02 8.56
C HIS A 350 -21.21 2.46 9.26
N PRO A 351 -21.57 1.18 9.07
CA PRO A 351 -22.80 0.62 9.62
C PRO A 351 -22.84 0.55 11.17
N LYS A 352 -21.68 0.48 11.80
CA LYS A 352 -21.55 0.37 13.27
C LYS A 352 -20.45 1.31 13.79
N PRO A 353 -20.69 2.64 13.84
CA PRO A 353 -19.72 3.55 14.42
C PRO A 353 -19.62 3.30 15.94
N LEU A 354 -18.39 3.19 16.43
CA LEU A 354 -18.10 2.97 17.83
C LEU A 354 -17.48 4.21 18.44
N VAL A 355 -17.82 4.48 19.68
CA VAL A 355 -17.21 5.53 20.51
C VAL A 355 -16.77 4.89 21.82
N SER A 356 -15.50 5.03 22.15
CA SER A 356 -14.91 4.55 23.39
C SER A 356 -14.58 5.72 24.30
N VAL A 357 -14.81 5.55 25.60
CA VAL A 357 -14.55 6.58 26.61
C VAL A 357 -13.34 6.14 27.44
N PHE A 358 -12.39 7.06 27.60
CA PHE A 358 -11.18 6.82 28.38
C PHE A 358 -10.99 7.91 29.44
N GLU A 359 -10.43 7.55 30.58
CA GLU A 359 -9.89 8.52 31.53
C GLU A 359 -8.63 9.14 30.93
N LEU A 360 -8.60 10.46 30.83
CA LEU A 360 -7.50 11.19 30.19
C LEU A 360 -6.23 11.10 31.06
N ALA A 361 -5.20 10.47 30.55
CA ALA A 361 -3.91 10.34 31.21
C ALA A 361 -2.89 11.41 30.74
N GLY A 362 -2.97 11.84 29.48
CA GLY A 362 -2.07 12.88 28.98
C GLY A 362 -2.55 13.50 27.68
N VAL A 363 -1.99 14.68 27.38
CA VAL A 363 -2.22 15.43 26.16
C VAL A 363 -0.90 15.90 25.55
N SER A 364 -0.84 15.95 24.21
CA SER A 364 0.25 16.56 23.47
C SER A 364 -0.32 17.66 22.55
N PRO A 365 0.35 18.80 22.42
CA PRO A 365 -0.10 19.82 21.47
C PRO A 365 0.08 19.32 20.04
N ARG A 366 -0.92 19.61 19.17
CA ARG A 366 -0.85 19.28 17.75
C ARG A 366 0.37 19.94 17.08
N ASN A 367 1.11 19.16 16.31
CA ASN A 367 2.19 19.68 15.47
C ASN A 367 1.64 20.25 14.15
N ASN A 368 1.43 21.56 14.10
CA ASN A 368 0.89 22.26 12.93
C ASN A 368 1.91 22.40 11.77
N LEU A 369 3.14 21.93 11.93
CA LEU A 369 4.16 21.95 10.88
C LEU A 369 4.08 20.72 9.96
N LEU A 370 3.36 19.68 10.39
CA LEU A 370 3.17 18.47 9.61
C LEU A 370 2.17 18.73 8.48
N ALA A 371 2.53 18.37 7.27
CA ALA A 371 1.71 18.52 6.07
C ALA A 371 1.38 17.18 5.40
N ASP A 372 2.21 16.17 5.58
CA ASP A 372 1.97 14.83 5.04
C ASP A 372 0.91 14.09 5.88
N PRO A 373 -0.10 13.46 5.25
CA PRO A 373 -1.12 12.70 5.97
C PRO A 373 -0.57 11.59 6.86
N ALA A 374 0.54 10.96 6.47
CA ALA A 374 1.17 9.90 7.26
C ALA A 374 1.81 10.46 8.54
N ASP A 375 2.50 11.59 8.44
CA ASP A 375 3.09 12.29 9.59
C ASP A 375 1.99 12.78 10.55
N ILE A 376 0.92 13.35 10.00
CA ILE A 376 -0.25 13.80 10.78
C ILE A 376 -0.89 12.60 11.50
N ALA A 377 -0.94 11.44 10.86
CA ALA A 377 -1.47 10.23 11.48
C ALA A 377 -0.62 9.72 12.65
N ALA A 378 0.66 10.06 12.71
CA ALA A 378 1.57 9.71 13.80
C ALA A 378 1.61 10.78 14.93
N ASP A 379 1.01 11.95 14.73
CA ASP A 379 0.99 13.05 15.71
C ASP A 379 -0.01 12.75 16.84
N VAL A 380 0.48 12.35 18.00
CA VAL A 380 -0.34 11.99 19.17
C VAL A 380 -0.90 13.26 19.82
N LEU A 381 -2.22 13.33 19.99
CA LEU A 381 -2.91 14.43 20.66
C LEU A 381 -3.23 14.14 22.11
N ALA A 382 -3.62 12.90 22.41
CA ALA A 382 -3.98 12.51 23.77
C ALA A 382 -3.78 11.00 23.95
N PHE A 383 -3.62 10.59 25.20
CA PHE A 383 -3.74 9.19 25.58
C PHE A 383 -4.56 9.04 26.84
N GLY A 384 -5.20 7.87 26.98
CA GLY A 384 -6.09 7.59 28.10
C GLY A 384 -6.14 6.12 28.46
N VAL A 385 -6.77 5.83 29.59
CA VAL A 385 -6.93 4.48 30.13
C VAL A 385 -8.40 4.24 30.49
N ALA A 386 -8.89 3.04 30.22
CA ALA A 386 -10.19 2.57 30.67
C ALA A 386 -10.05 1.16 31.24
N SER A 387 -11.05 0.71 32.02
CA SER A 387 -11.09 -0.65 32.52
C SER A 387 -12.53 -1.18 32.54
N ASP A 388 -12.67 -2.49 32.46
CA ASP A 388 -13.96 -3.18 32.67
C ASP A 388 -14.22 -3.60 34.12
N TYR A 389 -13.42 -3.09 35.06
CA TYR A 389 -13.60 -3.35 36.49
C TYR A 389 -15.04 -3.13 37.00
N PRO A 390 -15.78 -2.09 36.53
CA PRO A 390 -17.18 -1.92 36.95
C PRO A 390 -18.09 -3.10 36.57
N GLN A 391 -17.73 -3.84 35.52
CA GLN A 391 -18.46 -5.01 35.06
C GLN A 391 -17.99 -6.29 35.72
N THR A 392 -16.69 -6.48 35.92
CA THR A 392 -16.09 -7.69 36.50
C THR A 392 -16.16 -7.68 38.01
N GLY A 393 -16.02 -6.52 38.66
CA GLY A 393 -15.92 -6.37 40.12
C GLY A 393 -14.70 -7.07 40.76
N SER A 394 -13.78 -7.57 39.93
CA SER A 394 -12.61 -8.35 40.32
C SER A 394 -11.35 -7.80 39.70
N VAL A 395 -10.37 -7.38 40.45
CA VAL A 395 -9.09 -6.89 39.97
C VAL A 395 -8.37 -7.95 39.12
N ALA A 396 -8.49 -9.22 39.51
CA ALA A 396 -7.84 -10.33 38.80
C ALA A 396 -8.46 -10.62 37.42
N GLU A 397 -9.72 -10.19 37.19
CA GLU A 397 -10.45 -10.40 35.94
C GLU A 397 -10.59 -9.11 35.15
N THR A 398 -10.01 -8.00 35.63
CA THR A 398 -10.10 -6.70 34.98
C THR A 398 -9.15 -6.60 33.83
N THR A 399 -9.68 -6.16 32.67
CA THR A 399 -8.90 -5.76 31.50
C THR A 399 -8.68 -4.25 31.52
N LEU A 400 -7.47 -3.82 31.29
CA LEU A 400 -7.12 -2.42 31.06
C LEU A 400 -7.06 -2.14 29.57
N TYR A 401 -7.67 -1.05 29.17
CA TYR A 401 -7.68 -0.56 27.79
C TYR A 401 -6.89 0.75 27.73
N PHE A 402 -5.99 0.85 26.75
CA PHE A 402 -5.21 2.06 26.52
C PHE A 402 -5.65 2.65 25.17
N GLY A 403 -6.01 3.94 25.18
CA GLY A 403 -6.43 4.67 23.99
C GLY A 403 -5.41 5.74 23.63
N ILE A 404 -5.09 5.86 22.34
CA ILE A 404 -4.22 6.89 21.78
C ILE A 404 -5.01 7.61 20.71
N ALA A 405 -5.14 8.94 20.84
CA ALA A 405 -5.77 9.80 19.84
C ALA A 405 -4.70 10.50 19.01
N ASN A 406 -4.77 10.35 17.72
CA ASN A 406 -3.87 10.99 16.76
C ASN A 406 -4.55 12.15 16.03
N ALA A 407 -3.74 13.06 15.48
CA ALA A 407 -4.23 14.25 14.78
C ALA A 407 -4.86 13.95 13.40
N GLY A 408 -4.57 12.78 12.84
CA GLY A 408 -5.10 12.35 11.56
C GLY A 408 -5.40 10.85 11.52
N PRO A 409 -6.10 10.42 10.47
CA PRO A 409 -6.40 9.01 10.27
C PRO A 409 -5.15 8.23 9.90
N TRP A 410 -5.01 7.01 10.40
CA TRP A 410 -3.98 6.11 9.92
C TRP A 410 -4.24 5.73 8.47
N THR A 411 -3.21 5.90 7.66
CA THR A 411 -3.28 5.57 6.22
C THR A 411 -3.17 4.08 6.00
N ASN A 412 -2.32 3.42 6.79
CA ASN A 412 -2.21 1.96 6.86
C ASN A 412 -1.70 1.53 8.24
N PRO A 413 -1.90 0.27 8.62
CA PRO A 413 -1.58 -0.25 9.94
C PRO A 413 -0.11 -0.68 10.13
N HIS A 414 0.79 -0.30 9.24
CA HIS A 414 2.14 -0.81 9.23
C HIS A 414 2.93 -0.33 10.46
N SER A 415 3.46 -1.27 11.27
CA SER A 415 4.17 -0.98 12.52
C SER A 415 5.44 -0.14 12.34
N PHE A 416 6.07 -0.18 11.18
CA PHE A 416 7.21 0.69 10.88
C PHE A 416 6.81 2.15 10.63
N LEU A 417 5.55 2.40 10.31
CA LEU A 417 5.04 3.75 10.12
C LEU A 417 4.63 4.38 11.45
N TYR A 418 4.00 3.59 12.32
CA TYR A 418 3.52 4.02 13.62
C TYR A 418 3.55 2.84 14.59
N ASP A 419 4.46 2.85 15.53
CA ASP A 419 4.66 1.80 16.53
C ASP A 419 4.56 2.39 17.94
N PRO A 420 3.33 2.53 18.48
CA PRO A 420 3.14 3.04 19.82
C PRO A 420 3.63 2.03 20.86
N HIS A 421 4.54 2.47 21.69
CA HIS A 421 5.03 1.73 22.85
C HIS A 421 4.54 2.37 24.14
N LEU A 422 3.88 1.58 24.97
CA LEU A 422 3.46 1.98 26.30
C LEU A 422 4.28 1.20 27.35
N GLN A 423 5.09 1.91 28.10
CA GLN A 423 5.92 1.35 29.15
C GLN A 423 5.18 1.39 30.48
N ILE A 424 5.12 0.26 31.17
CA ILE A 424 4.33 0.09 32.38
C ILE A 424 5.24 -0.37 33.54
N ASP A 425 5.24 0.41 34.61
CA ASP A 425 5.84 0.08 35.92
C ASP A 425 4.71 -0.30 36.89
N THR A 426 4.52 -1.60 37.12
CA THR A 426 3.40 -2.11 37.95
C THR A 426 3.70 -2.14 39.44
N ASP A 427 4.96 -2.00 39.87
CA ASP A 427 5.38 -2.03 41.27
C ASP A 427 5.95 -0.68 41.76
N PHE A 428 5.88 0.35 40.93
CA PHE A 428 6.26 1.74 41.21
C PHE A 428 7.70 1.89 41.71
N ASN A 429 8.62 1.04 41.20
CA ASN A 429 10.02 1.09 41.62
C ASN A 429 10.89 1.92 40.66
N GLY A 430 10.30 2.51 39.59
CA GLY A 430 10.95 3.31 38.59
C GLY A 430 11.57 2.48 37.44
N TRP A 431 11.33 1.17 37.44
CA TRP A 431 11.78 0.28 36.35
C TRP A 431 10.58 -0.29 35.59
N ILE A 432 10.68 -0.27 34.28
CA ILE A 432 9.64 -0.85 33.40
C ILE A 432 9.67 -2.37 33.55
N ASN A 433 8.53 -2.95 33.86
CA ASN A 433 8.37 -4.40 33.96
C ASN A 433 7.40 -4.98 32.93
N HIS A 434 6.63 -4.14 32.23
CA HIS A 434 5.84 -4.52 31.06
C HIS A 434 5.92 -3.45 29.98
N GLU A 435 5.81 -3.88 28.74
CA GLU A 435 5.72 -3.01 27.58
C GLU A 435 4.55 -3.48 26.69
N LEU A 436 3.64 -2.58 26.38
CA LEU A 436 2.60 -2.82 25.38
C LEU A 436 3.05 -2.18 24.07
N ALA A 437 3.19 -2.99 23.03
CA ALA A 437 3.62 -2.56 21.72
C ALA A 437 2.67 -3.04 20.63
N SER A 438 2.62 -2.35 19.50
CA SER A 438 1.95 -2.85 18.32
C SER A 438 2.91 -3.71 17.48
N CYS A 439 2.40 -4.75 16.84
CA CYS A 439 3.18 -5.55 15.90
C CYS A 439 2.30 -6.19 14.84
N SER A 440 2.90 -6.63 13.74
CA SER A 440 2.24 -7.54 12.82
C SER A 440 2.35 -8.98 13.33
N ASN A 441 1.35 -9.81 13.01
CA ASN A 441 1.29 -11.21 13.49
C ASN A 441 2.49 -12.05 13.04
N GLY A 442 3.07 -11.78 11.87
CA GLY A 442 4.28 -12.46 11.39
C GLY A 442 5.53 -12.17 12.22
N GLY A 443 5.52 -11.10 13.03
CA GLY A 443 6.56 -10.79 14.00
C GLY A 443 6.56 -11.69 15.24
N LEU A 444 5.46 -12.42 15.49
CA LEU A 444 5.26 -13.26 16.65
C LEU A 444 5.63 -14.72 16.34
N LEU A 445 6.88 -15.02 16.06
CA LEU A 445 7.30 -16.40 15.95
C LEU A 445 7.96 -16.90 17.25
N LYS A 446 7.31 -17.96 17.81
CA LYS A 446 7.82 -18.97 18.75
C LYS A 446 8.90 -18.48 19.72
N ASP A 447 8.62 -18.53 21.00
CA ASP A 447 9.54 -18.66 22.16
C ASP A 447 10.85 -17.81 22.19
N ASP A 448 11.25 -17.27 21.05
CA ASP A 448 12.34 -16.35 20.84
C ASP A 448 11.77 -15.02 20.28
N LEU A 449 12.02 -13.93 20.96
CA LEU A 449 11.72 -12.54 20.57
C LEU A 449 12.44 -12.09 19.28
N THR A 450 12.75 -13.01 18.39
CA THR A 450 13.26 -12.70 17.06
C THR A 450 12.10 -12.30 16.16
N VAL A 451 11.98 -11.02 15.90
CA VAL A 451 11.09 -10.49 14.87
C VAL A 451 11.37 -11.26 13.58
N SER A 452 10.39 -12.04 13.12
CA SER A 452 10.48 -12.68 11.82
C SER A 452 10.62 -11.60 10.75
N ALA A 453 11.48 -11.82 9.78
CA ALA A 453 11.60 -10.96 8.60
C ALA A 453 10.33 -10.98 7.72
N TYR A 454 9.32 -11.77 8.07
CA TYR A 454 8.06 -11.95 7.36
C TYR A 454 6.90 -11.46 8.24
N ALA A 455 6.81 -10.15 8.42
CA ALA A 455 5.61 -9.53 8.95
C ALA A 455 4.41 -9.86 8.05
N ASP A 456 3.24 -10.06 8.61
CA ASP A 456 1.98 -10.18 7.86
C ASP A 456 1.10 -8.93 8.05
N ASP A 457 -0.04 -8.86 7.39
CA ASP A 457 -0.96 -7.73 7.44
C ASP A 457 -2.04 -7.86 8.55
N VAL A 458 -1.83 -8.74 9.49
CA VAL A 458 -2.63 -8.85 10.71
C VAL A 458 -1.91 -8.13 11.85
N PHE A 459 -2.51 -7.09 12.37
CA PHE A 459 -1.90 -6.21 13.37
C PHE A 459 -2.45 -6.49 14.78
N LEU A 460 -1.55 -6.61 15.74
CA LEU A 460 -1.82 -7.01 17.11
C LEU A 460 -1.21 -6.00 18.07
N SER A 461 -1.79 -5.90 19.25
CA SER A 461 -1.09 -5.40 20.43
C SER A 461 -0.51 -6.57 21.21
N ILE A 462 0.73 -6.45 21.66
CA ILE A 462 1.40 -7.44 22.46
C ILE A 462 1.81 -6.84 23.81
N LEU A 463 1.56 -7.59 24.87
CA LEU A 463 2.09 -7.27 26.19
C LEU A 463 3.38 -8.08 26.38
N ILE A 464 4.48 -7.37 26.50
CA ILE A 464 5.81 -7.95 26.72
C ILE A 464 6.13 -7.84 28.20
N ARG A 465 6.46 -8.95 28.85
CA ARG A 465 7.08 -8.91 30.17
C ARG A 465 8.54 -8.54 30.01
N VAL A 466 9.01 -7.54 30.73
CA VAL A 466 10.39 -7.04 30.72
C VAL A 466 11.03 -7.32 32.09
N PRO A 467 11.37 -8.58 32.44
CA PRO A 467 12.16 -8.85 33.61
C PRO A 467 13.62 -8.53 33.32
N ARG A 468 14.40 -8.27 34.35
CA ARG A 468 15.84 -7.99 34.19
C ARG A 468 16.59 -9.13 33.50
N ASP A 469 16.10 -10.34 33.59
CA ASP A 469 16.80 -11.57 33.21
C ASP A 469 16.11 -12.37 32.08
N GLU A 470 14.81 -12.13 31.79
CA GLU A 470 14.03 -12.87 30.78
C GLU A 470 12.97 -11.98 30.12
N ARG A 471 13.11 -11.72 28.85
CA ARG A 471 12.04 -11.12 28.04
C ARG A 471 11.10 -12.20 27.54
N GLY A 472 9.80 -12.03 27.71
CA GLY A 472 8.79 -12.96 27.23
C GLY A 472 7.49 -12.24 26.89
N ILE A 473 6.74 -12.78 25.93
CA ILE A 473 5.39 -12.30 25.63
C ILE A 473 4.48 -12.75 26.75
N ALA A 474 3.84 -11.79 27.42
CA ALA A 474 2.91 -12.06 28.51
C ALA A 474 1.48 -12.25 27.99
N ASP A 475 1.07 -11.50 26.98
CA ASP A 475 -0.25 -11.58 26.38
C ASP A 475 -0.26 -11.01 24.96
N VAL A 476 -1.28 -11.39 24.16
CA VAL A 476 -1.48 -10.93 22.80
C VAL A 476 -2.94 -10.58 22.61
N GLY A 477 -3.21 -9.33 22.23
CA GLY A 477 -4.55 -8.87 21.89
C GLY A 477 -4.61 -8.34 20.46
N TYR A 478 -5.81 -8.10 19.94
CA TYR A 478 -5.97 -7.35 18.70
C TYR A 478 -5.79 -5.86 18.95
N LEU A 479 -5.13 -5.19 18.04
CA LEU A 479 -5.11 -3.74 18.05
C LEU A 479 -6.52 -3.23 17.72
N ASN A 480 -7.07 -2.32 18.56
CA ASN A 480 -8.47 -1.87 18.49
C ASN A 480 -9.50 -3.01 18.67
N VAL A 481 -9.42 -3.63 19.79
CA VAL A 481 -10.10 -4.84 20.28
C VAL A 481 -11.59 -4.91 19.97
N PHE A 482 -11.94 -5.41 18.79
CA PHE A 482 -13.28 -5.96 18.57
C PHE A 482 -13.12 -7.32 17.90
N PRO A 483 -13.82 -8.36 18.40
CA PRO A 483 -13.78 -9.66 17.73
C PRO A 483 -14.15 -9.48 16.25
N PRO A 484 -13.29 -9.88 15.33
CA PRO A 484 -13.55 -9.70 13.90
C PRO A 484 -14.83 -10.39 13.45
N ASP A 485 -15.23 -11.45 14.15
CA ASP A 485 -16.36 -12.29 13.80
C ASP A 485 -17.72 -11.64 14.12
N GLU A 486 -17.79 -10.69 15.05
CA GLU A 486 -19.06 -10.03 15.43
C GLU A 486 -19.28 -8.68 14.75
N TYR A 487 -18.21 -7.97 14.35
CA TYR A 487 -18.35 -6.56 14.00
C TYR A 487 -17.76 -6.20 12.64
N ASP A 488 -17.08 -7.09 11.92
CA ASP A 488 -16.48 -6.75 10.64
C ASP A 488 -15.75 -5.39 10.72
N THR A 489 -14.99 -5.24 11.79
CA THR A 489 -14.37 -3.96 12.13
C THR A 489 -13.06 -3.82 11.40
N VAL A 490 -12.92 -2.73 10.72
CA VAL A 490 -11.62 -2.20 10.34
C VAL A 490 -10.89 -1.83 11.64
N PRO A 491 -9.80 -2.50 12.01
CA PRO A 491 -9.12 -2.28 13.29
C PRO A 491 -8.55 -0.87 13.47
N PHE A 492 -8.46 -0.12 12.39
CA PHE A 492 -7.98 1.25 12.38
C PHE A 492 -9.13 2.21 12.11
N ASN A 493 -10.10 2.18 13.00
CA ASN A 493 -11.08 3.24 13.00
C ASN A 493 -10.36 4.54 13.39
N ASN A 494 -10.50 5.56 12.54
CA ASN A 494 -10.05 6.91 12.82
C ASN A 494 -10.93 7.57 13.88
N SER A 495 -11.25 6.87 14.94
CA SER A 495 -11.94 7.47 16.05
C SER A 495 -11.00 8.47 16.69
N VAL A 496 -11.18 9.71 16.30
CA VAL A 496 -10.79 10.82 17.15
C VAL A 496 -11.63 10.66 18.42
N MET A 497 -10.95 10.48 19.53
CA MET A 497 -11.60 10.55 20.85
C MET A 497 -12.03 11.96 21.14
#